data_bb4174f25818d97b33f48828cd365a99
#
_entry.id   bb4174f25818d97b33f48828cd365a99
#
_cell.length_a   1.000
_cell.length_b   1.000
_cell.length_c   1.000
_cell.angle_alpha   90.00
_cell.angle_beta   90.00
_cell.angle_gamma   90.00
#
_symmetry.space_group_name_H-M   'P 1'
#
loop_
_entity.id
_entity.type
_entity.pdbx_description
1 polymer ?
#
loop_
_entity_poly.entity_id
_entity_poly.type
_entity_poly.pdbx_seq_one_letter_code
_entity_poly.pdbx_strand_id
1 'polypeptide(L)'
;MTITKLAWRDLVPDTDSYQEIFAQPHVTEENDTLLSDTQPRLQFALEQLLQPRATSPFMLAKAPEELEYLNLLADAARALQHDTGRLTGGHYEVSGHTIHYRDAERAEDNFATLSQVVIADWVEAEQLFGCLRQFNGDITLQPGLVHQANGGVLVISLRTLLAQPLLWMRLKAIVSRERFDWVAFDESRPLPVSVPSMPLKLKVLLVGERESLADFQEMEPELAEQAIYSEFEDNMQIVDAESMTQWCQWVTWTAKRNQLPYPAPDAWEVLVREAVRYTGEQDTLPLNPLWIIRQFTEVAPLCESETCTGEQLSLMLAQREWREGFLAERMQDEILQEQILIETEGERVGQINALSVIEFPGHPRAFGEPSRISCVVHIGDGEFTDIERKAELGGNIHAKGMMIMQAFLMSELQLEQQLPFSASLTFEQSYSEVDGDSASMAELCALISALSDVPVNQSIAITGSVDQFGRAQPVGGLNEKIEGFFTICQQRELTGKQGVIIPSSNVRHLSLQPALLQAVEEEKFTIWAVDDVTDALPLLLNLLWDGEGQTTLMQTIQERIAQATQQEGRHRFPWPLRWLNGILPN
;
A
#
# COMPACT_ATOMS: atom_id res chain seq x y z
N MET A 1 -2.19 -30.80 -13.00
CA MET A 1 -2.03 -29.60 -13.83
C MET A 1 -3.25 -28.73 -13.65
N THR A 2 -3.07 -27.61 -12.99
CA THR A 2 -4.19 -26.67 -12.73
C THR A 2 -3.91 -25.34 -13.43
N ILE A 3 -3.87 -25.39 -14.79
CA ILE A 3 -3.85 -24.16 -15.58
C ILE A 3 -5.29 -23.68 -15.67
N THR A 4 -5.57 -22.53 -15.09
CA THR A 4 -6.89 -21.91 -15.17
C THR A 4 -6.85 -20.72 -16.11
N LYS A 5 -7.54 -20.81 -17.25
CA LYS A 5 -7.81 -19.66 -18.11
C LYS A 5 -8.88 -18.81 -17.42
N LEU A 6 -8.55 -17.59 -17.05
CA LEU A 6 -9.45 -16.69 -16.35
C LEU A 6 -10.51 -16.11 -17.30
N ALA A 7 -11.74 -16.02 -16.82
CA ALA A 7 -12.79 -15.27 -17.49
C ALA A 7 -12.68 -13.78 -17.12
N TRP A 8 -13.24 -12.89 -17.94
CA TRP A 8 -13.19 -11.45 -17.65
C TRP A 8 -13.77 -11.06 -16.28
N ARG A 9 -14.73 -11.86 -15.76
CA ARG A 9 -15.33 -11.65 -14.43
C ARG A 9 -14.37 -11.94 -13.28
N ASP A 10 -13.38 -12.81 -13.49
CA ASP A 10 -12.37 -13.10 -12.47
C ASP A 10 -11.34 -11.97 -12.33
N LEU A 11 -11.34 -11.03 -13.30
CA LEU A 11 -10.34 -9.95 -13.41
C LEU A 11 -10.77 -8.64 -12.74
N VAL A 12 -11.94 -8.62 -12.13
CA VAL A 12 -12.55 -7.47 -11.44
C VAL A 12 -13.25 -7.93 -10.17
N PRO A 13 -13.48 -7.05 -9.19
CA PRO A 13 -14.27 -7.40 -8.01
C PRO A 13 -15.72 -7.75 -8.42
N ASP A 14 -16.32 -8.66 -7.67
CA ASP A 14 -17.74 -9.00 -7.83
C ASP A 14 -18.62 -7.82 -7.35
N THR A 15 -19.16 -7.07 -8.28
CA THR A 15 -20.13 -6.00 -8.03
C THR A 15 -21.57 -6.44 -8.32
N ASP A 16 -21.76 -7.56 -9.04
CA ASP A 16 -23.08 -8.04 -9.41
C ASP A 16 -23.89 -8.46 -8.17
N SER A 17 -23.24 -9.06 -7.19
CA SER A 17 -23.86 -9.49 -5.94
C SER A 17 -24.37 -8.35 -5.05
N TYR A 18 -23.95 -7.10 -5.30
CA TYR A 18 -24.29 -5.94 -4.49
C TYR A 18 -25.20 -4.93 -5.19
N GLN A 19 -25.74 -5.23 -6.37
CA GLN A 19 -26.58 -4.32 -7.15
C GLN A 19 -27.83 -3.83 -6.39
N GLU A 20 -28.44 -4.69 -5.57
CA GLU A 20 -29.59 -4.32 -4.73
C GLU A 20 -29.21 -3.29 -3.65
N ILE A 21 -27.96 -3.35 -3.15
CA ILE A 21 -27.43 -2.40 -2.17
C ILE A 21 -27.17 -1.08 -2.89
N PHE A 22 -26.49 -1.09 -4.03
CA PHE A 22 -26.16 0.11 -4.79
C PHE A 22 -27.39 0.91 -5.25
N ALA A 23 -28.54 0.23 -5.44
CA ALA A 23 -29.79 0.88 -5.79
C ALA A 23 -30.47 1.62 -4.60
N GLN A 24 -30.03 1.38 -3.36
CA GLN A 24 -30.61 1.99 -2.17
C GLN A 24 -29.94 3.35 -1.86
N PRO A 25 -30.69 4.30 -1.25
CA PRO A 25 -30.08 5.51 -0.74
C PRO A 25 -29.25 5.22 0.52
N HIS A 26 -27.98 5.65 0.53
CA HIS A 26 -27.05 5.44 1.64
C HIS A 26 -26.93 6.68 2.54
N VAL A 27 -27.95 7.53 2.57
CA VAL A 27 -27.96 8.73 3.39
C VAL A 27 -28.40 8.39 4.79
N THR A 28 -27.50 8.50 5.75
CA THR A 28 -27.80 8.38 7.17
C THR A 28 -27.91 9.78 7.79
N GLU A 29 -29.00 10.06 8.49
CA GLU A 29 -29.15 11.28 9.29
C GLU A 29 -28.45 11.19 10.66
N GLU A 30 -28.16 9.98 11.14
CA GLU A 30 -27.52 9.70 12.43
C GLU A 30 -26.02 9.39 12.25
N ASN A 31 -25.16 10.33 12.66
CA ASN A 31 -23.71 10.23 12.60
C ASN A 31 -23.09 9.25 13.65
N ASP A 32 -23.85 8.89 14.69
CA ASP A 32 -23.29 8.31 15.91
C ASP A 32 -22.89 6.82 15.78
N THR A 33 -23.49 6.09 14.83
CA THR A 33 -23.23 4.65 14.64
C THR A 33 -22.15 4.35 13.59
N LEU A 34 -21.95 5.25 12.64
CA LEU A 34 -21.08 4.99 11.48
C LEU A 34 -19.63 4.74 11.86
N LEU A 35 -19.11 5.48 12.85
CA LEU A 35 -17.75 5.25 13.33
C LEU A 35 -17.66 3.96 14.15
N SER A 36 -18.69 3.59 14.91
CA SER A 36 -18.72 2.32 15.64
C SER A 36 -18.68 1.12 14.68
N ASP A 37 -19.36 1.24 13.55
CA ASP A 37 -19.50 0.16 12.58
C ASP A 37 -18.22 -0.01 11.75
N THR A 38 -17.52 1.08 11.46
CA THR A 38 -16.30 1.07 10.62
C THR A 38 -15.01 1.04 11.45
N GLN A 39 -15.02 1.54 12.71
CA GLN A 39 -13.85 1.71 13.57
C GLN A 39 -14.08 1.20 15.00
N PRO A 40 -14.51 -0.07 15.21
CA PRO A 40 -14.97 -0.54 16.52
C PRO A 40 -13.86 -0.54 17.58
N ARG A 41 -12.60 -0.83 17.21
CA ARG A 41 -11.48 -0.81 18.16
C ARG A 41 -11.13 0.60 18.60
N LEU A 42 -11.16 1.54 17.66
CA LEU A 42 -10.90 2.96 17.94
C LEU A 42 -11.99 3.53 18.83
N GLN A 43 -13.25 3.24 18.55
CA GLN A 43 -14.37 3.65 19.41
C GLN A 43 -14.22 3.10 20.84
N PHE A 44 -13.95 1.81 20.99
CA PHE A 44 -13.74 1.19 22.30
C PHE A 44 -12.59 1.87 23.07
N ALA A 45 -11.48 2.20 22.43
CA ALA A 45 -10.38 2.90 23.06
C ALA A 45 -10.76 4.34 23.49
N LEU A 46 -11.54 5.04 22.67
CA LEU A 46 -12.08 6.37 23.02
C LEU A 46 -13.05 6.28 24.21
N GLU A 47 -13.92 5.28 24.25
CA GLU A 47 -14.80 5.02 25.41
C GLU A 47 -14.00 4.79 26.69
N GLN A 48 -12.89 4.03 26.61
CA GLN A 48 -12.00 3.84 27.76
C GLN A 48 -11.34 5.14 28.21
N LEU A 49 -10.86 5.96 27.27
CA LEU A 49 -10.29 7.27 27.57
C LEU A 49 -11.32 8.17 28.27
N LEU A 50 -12.57 8.15 27.81
CA LEU A 50 -13.61 9.06 28.27
C LEU A 50 -14.23 8.67 29.62
N GLN A 51 -13.97 7.47 30.13
CA GLN A 51 -14.46 7.05 31.45
C GLN A 51 -13.95 7.99 32.55
N PRO A 52 -14.76 8.26 33.59
CA PRO A 52 -14.36 9.10 34.71
C PRO A 52 -13.10 8.62 35.44
N ARG A 53 -12.89 7.30 35.46
CA ARG A 53 -11.70 6.63 36.03
C ARG A 53 -10.93 5.89 34.94
N ALA A 54 -10.54 6.63 33.91
CA ALA A 54 -9.69 6.08 32.87
C ALA A 54 -8.34 5.61 33.47
N THR A 55 -7.79 4.55 32.92
CA THR A 55 -6.48 4.00 33.34
C THR A 55 -5.34 4.98 33.04
N SER A 56 -5.51 5.81 32.02
CA SER A 56 -4.59 6.86 31.62
C SER A 56 -5.36 8.10 31.13
N PRO A 57 -4.90 9.31 31.41
CA PRO A 57 -5.43 10.53 30.77
C PRO A 57 -4.91 10.71 29.34
N PHE A 58 -4.03 9.83 28.86
CA PHE A 58 -3.43 9.87 27.53
C PHE A 58 -3.87 8.68 26.68
N MET A 59 -4.18 8.97 25.42
CA MET A 59 -4.40 7.96 24.39
C MET A 59 -3.47 8.25 23.20
N LEU A 60 -2.87 7.21 22.66
CA LEU A 60 -2.10 7.23 21.40
C LEU A 60 -2.97 6.65 20.30
N ALA A 61 -3.24 7.42 19.27
CA ALA A 61 -3.98 6.98 18.10
C ALA A 61 -3.07 6.97 16.85
N LYS A 62 -2.86 5.81 16.25
CA LYS A 62 -2.22 5.74 14.93
C LYS A 62 -3.21 6.22 13.88
N ALA A 63 -2.95 7.37 13.31
CA ALA A 63 -3.64 7.92 12.15
C ALA A 63 -2.75 8.94 11.46
N PRO A 64 -3.00 9.26 10.17
CA PRO A 64 -2.38 10.41 9.52
C PRO A 64 -2.66 11.70 10.31
N GLU A 65 -1.64 12.55 10.41
CA GLU A 65 -1.70 13.79 11.18
C GLU A 65 -2.32 14.95 10.36
N GLU A 66 -3.28 14.61 9.51
CA GLU A 66 -4.02 15.56 8.68
C GLU A 66 -5.30 16.02 9.39
N LEU A 67 -5.69 17.26 9.13
CA LEU A 67 -6.83 17.91 9.82
C LEU A 67 -8.13 17.10 9.69
N GLU A 68 -8.34 16.40 8.59
CA GLU A 68 -9.53 15.55 8.41
C GLU A 68 -9.59 14.42 9.42
N TYR A 69 -8.47 13.74 9.65
CA TYR A 69 -8.40 12.68 10.66
C TYR A 69 -8.54 13.22 12.08
N LEU A 70 -7.92 14.37 12.38
CA LEU A 70 -8.08 15.02 13.69
C LEU A 70 -9.54 15.41 13.94
N ASN A 71 -10.23 15.91 12.92
CA ASN A 71 -11.66 16.22 12.99
C ASN A 71 -12.52 14.97 13.21
N LEU A 72 -12.24 13.86 12.50
CA LEU A 72 -12.96 12.60 12.67
C LEU A 72 -12.82 12.06 14.10
N LEU A 73 -11.59 12.05 14.62
CA LEU A 73 -11.31 11.61 15.99
C LEU A 73 -11.96 12.52 17.03
N ALA A 74 -11.97 13.83 16.78
CA ALA A 74 -12.63 14.78 17.67
C ALA A 74 -14.15 14.63 17.66
N ASP A 75 -14.76 14.38 16.49
CA ASP A 75 -16.20 14.14 16.39
C ASP A 75 -16.60 12.83 17.08
N ALA A 76 -15.79 11.78 16.91
CA ALA A 76 -15.95 10.52 17.65
C ALA A 76 -15.89 10.73 19.16
N ALA A 77 -14.88 11.44 19.64
CA ALA A 77 -14.76 11.75 21.06
C ALA A 77 -15.92 12.62 21.57
N ARG A 78 -16.45 13.50 20.74
CA ARG A 78 -17.58 14.37 21.07
C ARG A 78 -18.89 13.60 21.16
N ALA A 79 -19.13 12.66 20.24
CA ALA A 79 -20.31 11.80 20.24
C ALA A 79 -20.36 10.88 21.48
N LEU A 80 -19.21 10.45 21.97
CA LEU A 80 -19.10 9.55 23.15
C LEU A 80 -19.10 10.29 24.50
N GLN A 81 -18.98 11.62 24.50
CA GLN A 81 -19.03 12.37 25.76
C GLN A 81 -20.47 12.50 26.28
N HIS A 82 -20.73 11.81 27.36
CA HIS A 82 -21.96 12.02 28.13
C HIS A 82 -21.85 13.33 28.93
N ASP A 83 -22.97 13.98 29.14
CA ASP A 83 -23.10 15.23 29.94
C ASP A 83 -22.88 14.92 31.46
N THR A 84 -21.68 14.47 31.79
CA THR A 84 -21.26 14.26 33.18
C THR A 84 -20.71 15.56 33.71
N GLY A 85 -21.53 16.33 34.38
CA GLY A 85 -21.19 17.52 35.18
C GLY A 85 -19.86 18.18 34.83
N ARG A 86 -19.84 19.09 33.87
CA ARG A 86 -18.64 19.81 33.44
C ARG A 86 -17.95 20.43 34.64
N LEU A 87 -16.63 20.28 34.71
CA LEU A 87 -15.81 21.13 35.56
C LEU A 87 -16.12 22.60 35.21
N THR A 88 -16.60 23.37 36.16
CA THR A 88 -16.94 24.77 35.93
C THR A 88 -15.70 25.67 35.77
N GLY A 89 -14.50 25.10 35.79
CA GLY A 89 -13.24 25.85 35.57
C GLY A 89 -13.06 26.98 36.56
N GLY A 90 -12.40 28.04 36.14
CA GLY A 90 -12.05 29.16 36.97
C GLY A 90 -12.23 30.53 36.31
N HIS A 91 -12.26 31.54 37.16
CA HIS A 91 -12.34 32.95 36.76
C HIS A 91 -11.17 33.73 37.34
N TYR A 92 -10.60 34.63 36.53
CA TYR A 92 -9.56 35.54 36.98
C TYR A 92 -10.07 36.97 37.04
N GLU A 93 -9.95 37.58 38.22
CA GLU A 93 -10.24 38.99 38.42
C GLU A 93 -8.95 39.79 38.47
N VAL A 94 -8.82 40.77 37.56
CA VAL A 94 -7.67 41.67 37.47
C VAL A 94 -8.02 42.98 38.17
N SER A 95 -7.31 43.30 39.24
CA SER A 95 -7.44 44.55 39.97
C SER A 95 -6.11 45.30 39.98
N GLY A 96 -5.88 46.19 39.03
CA GLY A 96 -4.58 46.85 38.82
C GLY A 96 -3.46 45.85 38.54
N HIS A 97 -2.50 45.74 39.45
CA HIS A 97 -1.38 44.81 39.35
C HIS A 97 -1.59 43.47 40.11
N THR A 98 -2.78 43.23 40.64
CA THR A 98 -3.12 42.03 41.41
C THR A 98 -4.12 41.20 40.65
N ILE A 99 -3.87 39.88 40.58
CA ILE A 99 -4.78 38.92 39.93
C ILE A 99 -5.27 37.97 41.01
N HIS A 100 -6.55 37.81 41.12
CA HIS A 100 -7.23 36.85 42.00
C HIS A 100 -7.90 35.78 41.18
N TYR A 101 -7.78 34.53 41.63
CA TYR A 101 -8.49 33.39 41.10
C TYR A 101 -9.64 33.01 42.03
N ARG A 102 -10.76 32.65 41.44
CA ARG A 102 -11.86 31.96 42.14
C ARG A 102 -12.52 30.94 41.22
N ASP A 103 -13.15 29.96 41.85
CA ASP A 103 -13.92 28.97 41.13
C ASP A 103 -15.10 29.66 40.43
N ALA A 104 -15.40 29.23 39.20
CA ALA A 104 -16.56 29.72 38.48
C ALA A 104 -17.84 29.08 39.06
N GLU A 105 -18.84 29.89 39.34
CA GLU A 105 -20.13 29.42 39.83
C GLU A 105 -21.03 28.88 38.70
N ARG A 106 -20.79 29.39 37.49
CA ARG A 106 -21.50 29.03 36.24
C ARG A 106 -20.53 28.86 35.09
N ALA A 107 -20.94 28.06 34.09
CA ALA A 107 -20.14 27.87 32.88
C ALA A 107 -19.80 29.18 32.15
N GLU A 108 -20.69 30.17 32.22
CA GLU A 108 -20.55 31.47 31.61
C GLU A 108 -19.48 32.37 32.29
N ASP A 109 -19.18 32.08 33.55
CA ASP A 109 -18.20 32.83 34.35
C ASP A 109 -16.76 32.33 34.13
N ASN A 110 -16.56 31.33 33.26
CA ASN A 110 -15.22 30.76 33.02
C ASN A 110 -14.28 31.72 32.31
N PHE A 111 -13.03 31.64 32.66
CA PHE A 111 -11.89 32.31 32.00
C PHE A 111 -11.84 32.01 30.49
N ALA A 112 -12.15 30.79 30.08
CA ALA A 112 -12.21 30.37 28.69
C ALA A 112 -13.59 29.83 28.34
N THR A 113 -14.03 30.00 27.10
CA THR A 113 -15.18 29.28 26.58
C THR A 113 -14.86 27.79 26.52
N LEU A 114 -15.57 26.99 27.31
CA LEU A 114 -15.32 25.55 27.40
C LEU A 114 -15.85 24.82 26.15
N SER A 115 -15.05 23.92 25.63
CA SER A 115 -15.41 22.99 24.57
C SER A 115 -15.18 21.56 25.05
N GLN A 116 -16.07 20.64 24.67
CA GLN A 116 -15.92 19.23 25.01
C GLN A 116 -14.68 18.61 24.38
N VAL A 117 -14.37 19.01 23.14
CA VAL A 117 -13.19 18.54 22.39
C VAL A 117 -12.55 19.73 21.68
N VAL A 118 -11.27 19.88 21.84
CA VAL A 118 -10.44 20.91 21.22
C VAL A 118 -9.40 20.24 20.34
N ILE A 119 -9.18 20.77 19.13
CA ILE A 119 -8.20 20.25 18.16
C ILE A 119 -7.01 21.20 18.11
N ALA A 120 -5.82 20.61 18.09
CA ALA A 120 -4.54 21.29 17.94
C ALA A 120 -3.70 20.57 16.87
N ASP A 121 -3.79 21.00 15.63
CA ASP A 121 -2.97 20.49 14.53
C ASP A 121 -1.54 21.04 14.65
N TRP A 122 -1.35 22.33 14.34
CA TRP A 122 -0.12 23.05 14.60
C TRP A 122 -0.38 24.23 15.52
N VAL A 123 0.31 24.28 16.64
CA VAL A 123 0.11 25.33 17.65
C VAL A 123 1.42 25.83 18.23
N GLU A 124 1.44 27.12 18.55
CA GLU A 124 2.51 27.76 19.29
C GLU A 124 2.18 27.80 20.80
N ALA A 125 3.21 28.05 21.62
CA ALA A 125 3.06 28.04 23.07
C ALA A 125 1.98 28.96 23.61
N GLU A 126 1.85 30.18 23.07
CA GLU A 126 0.80 31.12 23.51
C GLU A 126 -0.61 30.68 23.12
N GLN A 127 -0.74 30.00 21.96
CA GLN A 127 -2.04 29.45 21.54
C GLN A 127 -2.44 28.27 22.43
N LEU A 128 -1.49 27.37 22.73
CA LEU A 128 -1.78 26.18 23.52
C LEU A 128 -2.04 26.53 24.99
N PHE A 129 -1.21 27.37 25.59
CA PHE A 129 -1.23 27.64 27.04
C PHE A 129 -1.78 29.01 27.42
N GLY A 130 -2.15 29.83 26.46
CA GLY A 130 -2.57 31.21 26.71
C GLY A 130 -1.39 32.13 27.06
N CYS A 131 -1.65 33.39 27.18
CA CYS A 131 -0.63 34.37 27.51
C CYS A 131 -1.16 35.49 28.40
N LEU A 132 -0.23 36.16 29.08
CA LEU A 132 -0.48 37.39 29.82
C LEU A 132 0.12 38.54 29.02
N ARG A 133 -0.70 39.56 28.73
CA ARG A 133 -0.27 40.76 28.04
C ARG A 133 -0.45 41.99 28.91
N GLN A 134 0.48 42.92 28.82
CA GLN A 134 0.40 44.23 29.49
C GLN A 134 0.48 45.32 28.41
N PHE A 135 -0.52 46.21 28.41
CA PHE A 135 -0.54 47.35 27.52
C PHE A 135 -1.00 48.61 28.30
N ASN A 136 -0.22 49.67 28.23
CA ASN A 136 -0.46 50.93 28.98
C ASN A 136 -0.76 50.79 30.48
N GLY A 137 -0.22 49.74 31.09
CA GLY A 137 -0.44 49.42 32.52
C GLY A 137 -1.60 48.48 32.78
N ASP A 138 -2.46 48.26 31.81
CA ASP A 138 -3.56 47.29 31.89
C ASP A 138 -3.08 45.87 31.60
N ILE A 139 -3.47 44.92 32.44
CA ILE A 139 -3.12 43.51 32.35
C ILE A 139 -4.31 42.73 31.80
N THR A 140 -4.07 41.93 30.78
CA THR A 140 -5.03 41.01 30.19
C THR A 140 -4.49 39.59 30.18
N LEU A 141 -5.29 38.64 30.63
CA LEU A 141 -5.07 37.20 30.50
C LEU A 141 -5.83 36.67 29.30
N GLN A 142 -5.14 35.97 28.43
CA GLN A 142 -5.77 35.30 27.27
C GLN A 142 -5.71 33.77 27.49
N PRO A 143 -6.87 33.08 27.42
CA PRO A 143 -6.89 31.63 27.55
C PRO A 143 -6.25 30.97 26.34
N GLY A 144 -5.60 29.81 26.55
CA GLY A 144 -5.16 28.92 25.49
C GLY A 144 -6.09 27.73 25.30
N LEU A 145 -5.75 26.87 24.35
CA LEU A 145 -6.54 25.68 24.00
C LEU A 145 -6.70 24.72 25.18
N VAL A 146 -5.71 24.57 26.05
CA VAL A 146 -5.83 23.74 27.27
C VAL A 146 -6.93 24.24 28.21
N HIS A 147 -7.15 25.57 28.29
CA HIS A 147 -8.22 26.14 29.10
C HIS A 147 -9.57 25.88 28.50
N GLN A 148 -9.67 25.94 27.16
CA GLN A 148 -10.91 25.60 26.44
C GLN A 148 -11.25 24.10 26.57
N ALA A 149 -10.24 23.23 26.61
CA ALA A 149 -10.39 21.79 26.77
C ALA A 149 -10.60 21.32 28.22
N ASN A 150 -10.65 22.25 29.20
CA ASN A 150 -10.81 21.87 30.60
C ASN A 150 -12.11 21.08 30.83
N GLY A 151 -11.99 19.89 31.41
CA GLY A 151 -13.09 18.93 31.58
C GLY A 151 -13.40 18.07 30.35
N GLY A 152 -12.67 18.25 29.28
CA GLY A 152 -12.86 17.57 27.99
C GLY A 152 -11.61 16.89 27.46
N VAL A 153 -11.47 16.88 26.13
CA VAL A 153 -10.39 16.22 25.40
C VAL A 153 -9.65 17.23 24.52
N LEU A 154 -8.32 17.17 24.57
CA LEU A 154 -7.46 17.84 23.62
C LEU A 154 -6.95 16.79 22.63
N VAL A 155 -7.32 16.94 21.35
CA VAL A 155 -6.79 16.15 20.22
C VAL A 155 -5.61 16.92 19.64
N ILE A 156 -4.43 16.33 19.68
CA ILE A 156 -3.20 17.02 19.26
C ILE A 156 -2.32 16.12 18.40
N SER A 157 -1.75 16.70 17.32
CA SER A 157 -0.78 16.05 16.45
C SER A 157 0.55 15.84 17.18
N LEU A 158 1.13 14.64 17.08
CA LEU A 158 2.45 14.34 17.63
C LEU A 158 3.55 15.13 16.94
N ARG A 159 3.44 15.39 15.64
CA ARG A 159 4.37 16.21 14.87
C ARG A 159 4.60 17.58 15.53
N THR A 160 3.53 18.21 16.01
CA THR A 160 3.61 19.49 16.73
C THR A 160 4.44 19.38 18.01
N LEU A 161 4.24 18.31 18.78
CA LEU A 161 4.92 18.11 20.06
C LEU A 161 6.38 17.68 19.88
N LEU A 162 6.65 16.83 18.89
CA LEU A 162 8.02 16.40 18.56
C LEU A 162 8.87 17.55 18.02
N ALA A 163 8.27 18.45 17.23
CA ALA A 163 8.94 19.66 16.76
C ALA A 163 9.22 20.67 17.89
N GLN A 164 8.44 20.63 18.97
CA GLN A 164 8.51 21.57 20.10
C GLN A 164 8.48 20.82 21.45
N PRO A 165 9.54 20.12 21.85
CA PRO A 165 9.53 19.24 23.05
C PRO A 165 9.16 19.96 24.35
N LEU A 166 9.42 21.26 24.48
CA LEU A 166 9.02 22.05 25.64
C LEU A 166 7.49 22.17 25.80
N LEU A 167 6.75 22.20 24.69
CA LEU A 167 5.29 22.16 24.75
C LEU A 167 4.81 20.85 25.37
N TRP A 168 5.41 19.74 24.95
CA TRP A 168 5.09 18.43 25.48
C TRP A 168 5.37 18.34 26.99
N MET A 169 6.55 18.70 27.43
CA MET A 169 6.92 18.65 28.84
C MET A 169 5.95 19.45 29.71
N ARG A 170 5.53 20.62 29.24
CA ARG A 170 4.57 21.46 29.95
C ARG A 170 3.16 20.86 29.94
N LEU A 171 2.70 20.39 28.79
CA LEU A 171 1.38 19.73 28.66
C LEU A 171 1.31 18.49 29.58
N LYS A 172 2.32 17.63 29.53
CA LYS A 172 2.43 16.46 30.42
C LYS A 172 2.34 16.84 31.90
N ALA A 173 3.06 17.89 32.31
CA ALA A 173 3.03 18.38 33.70
C ALA A 173 1.64 18.90 34.12
N ILE A 174 0.94 19.60 33.24
CA ILE A 174 -0.41 20.10 33.47
C ILE A 174 -1.39 18.94 33.64
N VAL A 175 -1.37 17.98 32.72
CA VAL A 175 -2.27 16.82 32.74
C VAL A 175 -2.02 15.95 33.97
N SER A 176 -0.76 15.65 34.27
CA SER A 176 -0.38 14.79 35.42
C SER A 176 -0.68 15.42 36.78
N ARG A 177 -0.66 16.74 36.89
CA ARG A 177 -0.92 17.47 38.15
C ARG A 177 -2.36 17.96 38.27
N GLU A 178 -3.17 17.81 37.23
CA GLU A 178 -4.52 18.38 37.11
C GLU A 178 -4.55 19.88 37.47
N ARG A 179 -3.49 20.61 37.10
CA ARG A 179 -3.29 22.00 37.51
C ARG A 179 -2.54 22.78 36.43
N PHE A 180 -3.00 24.00 36.17
CA PHE A 180 -2.34 24.95 35.29
C PHE A 180 -1.61 26.02 36.11
N ASP A 181 -0.31 26.17 35.83
CA ASP A 181 0.55 27.21 36.40
C ASP A 181 0.97 28.18 35.28
N TRP A 182 0.82 29.48 35.52
CA TRP A 182 1.28 30.50 34.60
C TRP A 182 2.80 30.62 34.69
N VAL A 183 3.49 30.42 33.58
CA VAL A 183 4.94 30.50 33.46
C VAL A 183 5.30 31.37 32.27
N ALA A 184 6.32 32.17 32.37
CA ALA A 184 6.85 32.95 31.25
C ALA A 184 7.39 31.97 30.16
N PHE A 185 7.14 32.29 28.91
CA PHE A 185 7.67 31.51 27.76
C PHE A 185 9.16 31.81 27.51
N ASP A 186 9.61 32.98 27.93
CA ASP A 186 10.96 33.46 27.82
C ASP A 186 11.47 33.86 29.21
N GLU A 187 12.48 33.19 29.72
CA GLU A 187 13.06 33.49 31.03
C GLU A 187 13.61 34.92 31.14
N SER A 188 14.01 35.51 30.01
CA SER A 188 14.46 36.90 29.94
C SER A 188 13.33 37.91 30.08
N ARG A 189 12.07 37.46 29.95
CA ARG A 189 10.86 38.27 30.05
C ARG A 189 9.90 37.68 31.08
N PRO A 190 10.18 37.84 32.37
CA PRO A 190 9.33 37.29 33.41
C PRO A 190 7.90 37.89 33.34
N LEU A 191 6.94 37.16 33.87
CA LEU A 191 5.58 37.69 33.98
C LEU A 191 5.56 38.99 34.76
N PRO A 192 4.87 40.03 34.31
CA PRO A 192 4.82 41.35 34.97
C PRO A 192 4.16 41.30 36.35
N VAL A 193 3.33 40.29 36.59
CA VAL A 193 2.65 40.04 37.87
C VAL A 193 2.55 38.54 38.13
N SER A 194 2.42 38.17 39.41
CA SER A 194 2.14 36.77 39.79
C SER A 194 0.68 36.43 39.48
N VAL A 195 0.44 35.33 38.80
CA VAL A 195 -0.88 34.83 38.50
C VAL A 195 -1.13 33.53 39.28
N PRO A 196 -2.21 33.44 40.05
CA PRO A 196 -2.57 32.23 40.75
C PRO A 196 -2.82 31.06 39.77
N SER A 197 -2.42 29.88 40.20
CA SER A 197 -2.74 28.64 39.44
C SER A 197 -4.24 28.34 39.45
N MET A 198 -4.69 27.55 38.47
CA MET A 198 -6.08 27.05 38.42
C MET A 198 -6.13 25.54 38.28
N PRO A 199 -7.16 24.87 38.81
CA PRO A 199 -7.43 23.48 38.51
C PRO A 199 -7.71 23.31 37.02
N LEU A 200 -7.07 22.31 36.38
CA LEU A 200 -7.27 22.03 34.98
C LEU A 200 -7.17 20.53 34.77
N LYS A 201 -8.28 19.93 34.38
CA LYS A 201 -8.37 18.49 34.14
C LYS A 201 -8.80 18.27 32.71
N LEU A 202 -7.90 17.67 31.92
CA LEU A 202 -8.21 17.31 30.55
C LEU A 202 -7.61 15.95 30.22
N LYS A 203 -8.15 15.33 29.21
CA LYS A 203 -7.62 14.13 28.58
C LYS A 203 -6.95 14.52 27.27
N VAL A 204 -5.93 13.78 26.87
CA VAL A 204 -5.16 14.10 25.67
C VAL A 204 -5.17 12.91 24.73
N LEU A 205 -5.63 13.15 23.51
CA LEU A 205 -5.55 12.22 22.40
C LEU A 205 -4.39 12.68 21.50
N LEU A 206 -3.30 11.91 21.55
CA LEU A 206 -2.09 12.11 20.76
C LEU A 206 -2.23 11.34 19.43
N VAL A 207 -2.23 12.05 18.32
CA VAL A 207 -2.41 11.46 16.99
C VAL A 207 -1.08 11.51 16.25
N GLY A 208 -0.67 10.38 15.68
CA GLY A 208 0.57 10.29 14.91
C GLY A 208 0.64 9.07 14.00
N GLU A 209 1.45 9.17 12.97
CA GLU A 209 1.82 8.03 12.16
C GLU A 209 2.84 7.14 12.89
N ARG A 210 3.18 5.98 12.32
CA ARG A 210 4.06 5.01 12.99
C ARG A 210 5.43 5.57 13.32
N GLU A 211 5.99 6.42 12.47
CA GLU A 211 7.28 7.08 12.73
C GLU A 211 7.17 8.05 13.91
N SER A 212 6.18 8.95 13.89
CA SER A 212 5.93 9.88 15.00
C SER A 212 5.66 9.16 16.32
N LEU A 213 4.92 8.03 16.27
CA LEU A 213 4.66 7.20 17.45
C LEU A 213 5.93 6.50 17.95
N ALA A 214 6.80 6.03 17.06
CA ALA A 214 8.08 5.43 17.43
C ALA A 214 9.01 6.46 18.10
N ASP A 215 9.14 7.65 17.51
CA ASP A 215 9.91 8.76 18.08
C ASP A 215 9.36 9.16 19.46
N PHE A 216 8.04 9.22 19.59
CA PHE A 216 7.39 9.51 20.88
C PHE A 216 7.65 8.42 21.91
N GLN A 217 7.61 7.15 21.54
CA GLN A 217 7.91 6.03 22.41
C GLN A 217 9.38 6.05 22.91
N GLU A 218 10.33 6.45 22.05
CA GLU A 218 11.71 6.65 22.47
C GLU A 218 11.87 7.80 23.47
N MET A 219 11.12 8.89 23.26
CA MET A 219 11.13 10.05 24.15
C MET A 219 10.44 9.79 25.50
N GLU A 220 9.35 9.03 25.51
CA GLU A 220 8.45 8.81 26.65
C GLU A 220 8.06 7.34 26.83
N PRO A 221 9.00 6.42 27.06
CA PRO A 221 8.72 4.98 27.06
C PRO A 221 7.70 4.55 28.14
N GLU A 222 7.79 5.11 29.34
CA GLU A 222 6.86 4.77 30.43
C GLU A 222 5.44 5.25 30.18
N LEU A 223 5.28 6.42 29.58
CA LEU A 223 3.97 6.96 29.25
C LEU A 223 3.35 6.19 28.08
N ALA A 224 4.13 5.89 27.06
CA ALA A 224 3.67 5.11 25.90
C ALA A 224 3.19 3.71 26.30
N GLU A 225 3.84 3.07 27.29
CA GLU A 225 3.40 1.78 27.85
C GLU A 225 2.07 1.88 28.61
N GLN A 226 1.82 3.00 29.28
CA GLN A 226 0.63 3.22 30.11
C GLN A 226 -0.55 3.85 29.35
N ALA A 227 -0.30 4.48 28.22
CA ALA A 227 -1.31 5.13 27.42
C ALA A 227 -2.28 4.10 26.80
N ILE A 228 -3.53 4.52 26.61
CA ILE A 228 -4.48 3.76 25.82
C ILE A 228 -4.02 3.84 24.35
N TYR A 229 -3.99 2.72 23.64
CA TYR A 229 -3.56 2.70 22.23
C TYR A 229 -4.67 2.17 21.33
N SER A 230 -4.83 2.79 20.15
CA SER A 230 -5.63 2.26 19.05
C SER A 230 -5.17 2.82 17.71
N GLU A 231 -5.69 2.25 16.63
CA GLU A 231 -5.38 2.67 15.27
C GLU A 231 -6.67 3.04 14.52
N PHE A 232 -6.59 4.01 13.63
CA PHE A 232 -7.59 4.19 12.59
C PHE A 232 -7.36 3.11 11.54
N GLU A 233 -8.37 2.29 11.29
CA GLU A 233 -8.33 1.23 10.29
C GLU A 233 -8.58 1.85 8.91
N ASP A 234 -7.53 1.89 8.06
CA ASP A 234 -7.59 2.56 6.77
C ASP A 234 -8.40 1.78 5.72
N ASN A 235 -8.66 0.50 5.96
CA ASN A 235 -9.37 -0.40 5.06
C ASN A 235 -10.40 -1.24 5.83
N MET A 236 -11.43 -1.67 5.11
CA MET A 236 -12.50 -2.54 5.61
C MET A 236 -12.62 -3.78 4.73
N GLN A 237 -12.70 -4.95 5.35
CA GLN A 237 -12.98 -6.19 4.64
C GLN A 237 -14.48 -6.33 4.37
N ILE A 238 -14.83 -6.61 3.13
CA ILE A 238 -16.20 -6.82 2.66
C ILE A 238 -16.47 -8.32 2.64
N VAL A 239 -17.25 -8.78 3.59
CA VAL A 239 -17.56 -10.21 3.76
C VAL A 239 -18.99 -10.55 3.41
N ASP A 240 -19.89 -9.56 3.39
CA ASP A 240 -21.33 -9.73 3.18
C ASP A 240 -22.01 -8.42 2.75
N ALA A 241 -23.33 -8.48 2.60
CA ALA A 241 -24.17 -7.35 2.23
C ALA A 241 -24.18 -6.23 3.30
N GLU A 242 -24.03 -6.56 4.57
CA GLU A 242 -24.01 -5.60 5.66
C GLU A 242 -22.73 -4.75 5.61
N SER A 243 -21.56 -5.38 5.47
CA SER A 243 -20.27 -4.70 5.35
C SER A 243 -20.22 -3.80 4.10
N MET A 244 -20.78 -4.24 2.97
CA MET A 244 -20.89 -3.38 1.78
C MET A 244 -21.80 -2.18 2.04
N THR A 245 -22.92 -2.36 2.74
CA THR A 245 -23.81 -1.25 3.10
C THR A 245 -23.12 -0.24 3.99
N GLN A 246 -22.39 -0.70 5.00
CA GLN A 246 -21.61 0.16 5.91
C GLN A 246 -20.56 0.98 5.13
N TRP A 247 -19.86 0.34 4.18
CA TRP A 247 -18.91 1.05 3.34
C TRP A 247 -19.57 2.12 2.46
N CYS A 248 -20.69 1.80 1.81
CA CYS A 248 -21.43 2.76 1.00
C CYS A 248 -21.93 3.97 1.84
N GLN A 249 -22.37 3.70 3.06
CA GLN A 249 -22.77 4.75 4.01
C GLN A 249 -21.57 5.62 4.41
N TRP A 250 -20.42 5.01 4.72
CA TRP A 250 -19.18 5.72 5.05
C TRP A 250 -18.73 6.65 3.92
N VAL A 251 -18.71 6.16 2.68
CA VAL A 251 -18.38 6.95 1.50
C VAL A 251 -19.33 8.13 1.32
N THR A 252 -20.64 7.86 1.37
CA THR A 252 -21.67 8.89 1.20
C THR A 252 -21.60 9.95 2.29
N TRP A 253 -21.42 9.52 3.54
CA TRP A 253 -21.27 10.43 4.68
C TRP A 253 -20.01 11.29 4.54
N THR A 254 -18.87 10.70 4.18
CA THR A 254 -17.60 11.42 3.99
C THR A 254 -17.71 12.47 2.90
N ALA A 255 -18.35 12.13 1.76
CA ALA A 255 -18.58 13.08 0.68
C ALA A 255 -19.47 14.23 1.11
N LYS A 256 -20.62 13.96 1.74
CA LYS A 256 -21.57 14.98 2.21
C LYS A 256 -20.99 15.89 3.28
N ARG A 257 -20.25 15.32 4.25
CA ARG A 257 -19.56 16.10 5.29
C ARG A 257 -18.64 17.17 4.68
N ASN A 258 -18.02 16.85 3.55
CA ASN A 258 -17.12 17.74 2.82
C ASN A 258 -17.82 18.55 1.70
N GLN A 259 -19.17 18.55 1.66
CA GLN A 259 -19.97 19.28 0.66
C GLN A 259 -19.64 18.87 -0.77
N LEU A 260 -19.32 17.59 -0.98
CA LEU A 260 -18.97 17.00 -2.26
C LEU A 260 -20.14 16.17 -2.81
N PRO A 261 -20.20 15.97 -4.14
CA PRO A 261 -21.16 15.04 -4.71
C PRO A 261 -20.90 13.62 -4.19
N TYR A 262 -21.95 12.80 -4.09
CA TYR A 262 -21.88 11.41 -3.65
C TYR A 262 -22.37 10.46 -4.75
N PRO A 263 -22.06 9.14 -4.71
CA PRO A 263 -22.34 8.23 -5.78
C PRO A 263 -23.84 8.07 -6.08
N ALA A 264 -24.21 8.15 -7.35
CA ALA A 264 -25.47 7.59 -7.87
C ALA A 264 -25.37 6.06 -7.95
N PRO A 265 -26.48 5.33 -8.09
CA PRO A 265 -26.47 3.86 -8.12
C PRO A 265 -25.49 3.24 -9.12
N ASP A 266 -25.34 3.82 -10.30
CA ASP A 266 -24.46 3.36 -11.38
C ASP A 266 -22.96 3.72 -11.14
N ALA A 267 -22.68 4.62 -10.22
CA ALA A 267 -21.30 5.03 -9.89
C ALA A 267 -20.60 4.04 -8.95
N TRP A 268 -21.34 3.27 -8.17
CA TRP A 268 -20.76 2.35 -7.19
C TRP A 268 -19.87 1.28 -7.80
N GLU A 269 -20.26 0.71 -8.90
CA GLU A 269 -19.44 -0.29 -9.59
C GLU A 269 -18.07 0.28 -9.99
N VAL A 270 -18.05 1.48 -10.55
CA VAL A 270 -16.82 2.17 -10.95
C VAL A 270 -15.97 2.49 -9.72
N LEU A 271 -16.59 2.98 -8.64
CA LEU A 271 -15.91 3.33 -7.42
C LEU A 271 -15.29 2.11 -6.71
N VAL A 272 -16.02 0.97 -6.67
CA VAL A 272 -15.52 -0.28 -6.08
C VAL A 272 -14.31 -0.79 -6.86
N ARG A 273 -14.34 -0.75 -8.19
CA ARG A 273 -13.19 -1.13 -9.03
C ARG A 273 -11.95 -0.27 -8.73
N GLU A 274 -12.13 1.04 -8.62
CA GLU A 274 -11.03 1.96 -8.26
C GLU A 274 -10.57 1.76 -6.82
N ALA A 275 -11.49 1.48 -5.89
CA ALA A 275 -11.18 1.18 -4.51
C ALA A 275 -10.33 -0.09 -4.36
N VAL A 276 -10.66 -1.15 -5.11
CA VAL A 276 -9.88 -2.39 -5.16
C VAL A 276 -8.49 -2.15 -5.78
N ARG A 277 -8.38 -1.30 -6.79
CA ARG A 277 -7.05 -0.90 -7.30
C ARG A 277 -6.21 -0.20 -6.24
N TYR A 278 -6.84 0.61 -5.41
CA TYR A 278 -6.15 1.31 -4.31
C TYR A 278 -5.72 0.36 -3.19
N THR A 279 -6.59 -0.55 -2.76
CA THR A 279 -6.27 -1.49 -1.67
C THR A 279 -5.42 -2.69 -2.12
N GLY A 280 -5.52 -3.06 -3.39
CA GLY A 280 -4.87 -4.23 -3.97
C GLY A 280 -5.58 -5.56 -3.66
N GLU A 281 -6.80 -5.56 -3.11
CA GLU A 281 -7.57 -6.77 -2.78
C GLU A 281 -9.06 -6.61 -3.09
N GLN A 282 -9.66 -7.60 -3.78
CA GLN A 282 -11.05 -7.54 -4.25
C GLN A 282 -12.09 -7.51 -3.13
N ASP A 283 -11.76 -8.03 -1.96
CA ASP A 283 -12.64 -8.09 -0.79
C ASP A 283 -12.31 -7.03 0.27
N THR A 284 -11.49 -6.03 -0.09
CA THR A 284 -11.05 -4.99 0.85
C THR A 284 -11.25 -3.60 0.22
N LEU A 285 -12.00 -2.74 0.91
CA LEU A 285 -12.30 -1.38 0.44
C LEU A 285 -11.75 -0.32 1.40
N PRO A 286 -11.33 0.86 0.89
CA PRO A 286 -10.69 1.88 1.71
C PRO A 286 -11.69 2.64 2.58
N LEU A 287 -11.29 2.85 3.84
CA LEU A 287 -11.95 3.78 4.76
C LEU A 287 -11.21 5.12 4.83
N ASN A 288 -10.07 5.25 4.16
CA ASN A 288 -9.27 6.46 4.10
C ASN A 288 -10.10 7.65 3.59
N PRO A 289 -10.41 8.64 4.44
CA PRO A 289 -11.27 9.77 4.05
C PRO A 289 -10.61 10.65 2.98
N LEU A 290 -9.29 10.79 2.97
CA LEU A 290 -8.59 11.61 1.98
C LEU A 290 -8.66 10.97 0.58
N TRP A 291 -8.61 9.64 0.51
CA TRP A 291 -8.82 8.94 -0.75
C TRP A 291 -10.24 9.18 -1.28
N ILE A 292 -11.26 9.06 -0.41
CA ILE A 292 -12.66 9.30 -0.76
C ILE A 292 -12.86 10.75 -1.21
N ILE A 293 -12.40 11.72 -0.42
CA ILE A 293 -12.48 13.15 -0.72
C ILE A 293 -11.84 13.46 -2.08
N ARG A 294 -10.68 12.86 -2.38
CA ARG A 294 -10.00 13.05 -3.67
C ARG A 294 -10.89 12.63 -4.84
N GLN A 295 -11.53 11.45 -4.77
CA GLN A 295 -12.41 10.97 -5.85
C GLN A 295 -13.51 11.99 -6.14
N PHE A 296 -14.19 12.45 -5.09
CA PHE A 296 -15.34 13.34 -5.25
C PHE A 296 -14.97 14.81 -5.50
N THR A 297 -13.82 15.25 -5.05
CA THR A 297 -13.28 16.58 -5.41
C THR A 297 -12.95 16.64 -6.90
N GLU A 298 -12.32 15.61 -7.44
CA GLU A 298 -11.92 15.59 -8.85
C GLU A 298 -13.12 15.39 -9.79
N VAL A 299 -14.17 14.67 -9.39
CA VAL A 299 -15.38 14.50 -10.22
C VAL A 299 -16.35 15.69 -10.10
N ALA A 300 -16.31 16.46 -9.01
CA ALA A 300 -17.26 17.56 -8.75
C ALA A 300 -17.43 18.55 -9.91
N PRO A 301 -16.38 18.96 -10.65
CA PRO A 301 -16.53 19.86 -11.80
C PRO A 301 -17.34 19.26 -12.96
N LEU A 302 -17.51 17.94 -13.00
CA LEU A 302 -18.30 17.25 -14.04
C LEU A 302 -19.76 17.04 -13.62
N CYS A 303 -20.09 17.29 -12.34
CA CYS A 303 -21.41 17.03 -11.78
C CYS A 303 -22.29 18.27 -11.86
N GLU A 304 -23.55 18.09 -12.31
CA GLU A 304 -24.57 19.14 -12.32
C GLU A 304 -25.53 19.05 -11.11
N SER A 305 -25.41 17.99 -10.32
CA SER A 305 -26.26 17.67 -9.16
C SER A 305 -25.43 17.28 -7.94
N GLU A 306 -26.10 17.03 -6.82
CA GLU A 306 -25.47 16.51 -5.59
C GLU A 306 -24.93 15.07 -5.74
N THR A 307 -25.25 14.37 -6.83
CA THR A 307 -24.78 13.02 -7.12
C THR A 307 -23.89 12.99 -8.35
N CYS A 308 -22.89 12.09 -8.35
CA CYS A 308 -22.09 11.77 -9.52
C CYS A 308 -22.54 10.43 -10.13
N THR A 309 -22.62 10.36 -11.46
CA THR A 309 -22.93 9.15 -12.21
C THR A 309 -21.69 8.30 -12.48
N GLY A 310 -21.87 7.03 -12.85
CA GLY A 310 -20.79 6.14 -13.26
C GLY A 310 -20.04 6.64 -14.49
N GLU A 311 -20.73 7.29 -15.43
CA GLU A 311 -20.10 7.91 -16.60
C GLU A 311 -19.19 9.09 -16.22
N GLN A 312 -19.65 9.96 -15.33
CA GLN A 312 -18.86 11.11 -14.84
C GLN A 312 -17.63 10.64 -14.08
N LEU A 313 -17.78 9.63 -13.21
CA LEU A 313 -16.66 9.07 -12.45
C LEU A 313 -15.64 8.39 -13.40
N SER A 314 -16.11 7.62 -14.37
CA SER A 314 -15.26 6.99 -15.37
C SER A 314 -14.50 8.02 -16.22
N LEU A 315 -15.16 9.10 -16.62
CA LEU A 315 -14.53 10.19 -17.36
C LEU A 315 -13.44 10.88 -16.53
N MET A 316 -13.72 11.15 -15.25
CA MET A 316 -12.73 11.73 -14.34
C MET A 316 -11.51 10.82 -14.19
N LEU A 317 -11.71 9.51 -14.00
CA LEU A 317 -10.61 8.54 -13.89
C LEU A 317 -9.76 8.49 -15.16
N ALA A 318 -10.39 8.51 -16.34
CA ALA A 318 -9.66 8.57 -17.62
C ALA A 318 -8.87 9.88 -17.79
N GLN A 319 -9.43 11.02 -17.38
CA GLN A 319 -8.71 12.31 -17.39
C GLN A 319 -7.52 12.31 -16.42
N ARG A 320 -7.68 11.70 -15.25
CA ARG A 320 -6.59 11.52 -14.28
C ARG A 320 -5.48 10.64 -14.85
N GLU A 321 -5.84 9.51 -15.45
CA GLU A 321 -4.91 8.59 -16.08
C GLU A 321 -4.11 9.27 -17.19
N TRP A 322 -4.76 10.00 -18.07
CA TRP A 322 -4.10 10.75 -19.12
C TRP A 322 -3.15 11.83 -18.56
N ARG A 323 -3.60 12.60 -17.55
CA ARG A 323 -2.79 13.66 -16.92
C ARG A 323 -1.53 13.10 -16.24
N GLU A 324 -1.64 11.95 -15.60
CA GLU A 324 -0.58 11.30 -14.86
C GLU A 324 0.23 10.31 -15.72
N GLY A 325 -0.18 10.02 -16.95
CA GLY A 325 0.36 8.96 -17.81
C GLY A 325 1.61 9.31 -18.62
N PHE A 326 2.11 10.57 -18.56
CA PHE A 326 3.18 11.03 -19.44
C PHE A 326 4.44 10.14 -19.43
N LEU A 327 4.92 9.72 -18.25
CA LEU A 327 6.09 8.86 -18.14
C LEU A 327 5.84 7.46 -18.71
N ALA A 328 4.69 6.88 -18.41
CA ALA A 328 4.31 5.58 -18.96
C ALA A 328 4.24 5.60 -20.50
N GLU A 329 3.65 6.64 -21.07
CA GLU A 329 3.61 6.82 -22.54
C GLU A 329 5.00 6.92 -23.15
N ARG A 330 5.94 7.65 -22.51
CA ARG A 330 7.31 7.74 -23.00
C ARG A 330 8.04 6.40 -23.01
N MET A 331 7.90 5.62 -21.93
CA MET A 331 8.46 4.28 -21.85
C MET A 331 7.87 3.33 -22.92
N GLN A 332 6.55 3.41 -23.12
CA GLN A 332 5.86 2.64 -24.17
C GLN A 332 6.35 3.03 -25.56
N ASP A 333 6.56 4.32 -25.83
CA ASP A 333 7.09 4.81 -27.10
C ASP A 333 8.49 4.24 -27.40
N GLU A 334 9.36 4.10 -26.39
CA GLU A 334 10.68 3.50 -26.56
C GLU A 334 10.61 2.03 -27.01
N ILE A 335 9.64 1.28 -26.46
CA ILE A 335 9.39 -0.11 -26.88
C ILE A 335 8.80 -0.16 -28.30
N LEU A 336 7.83 0.70 -28.60
CA LEU A 336 7.18 0.72 -29.90
C LEU A 336 8.10 1.21 -31.04
N GLN A 337 9.07 2.07 -30.71
CA GLN A 337 10.11 2.55 -31.61
C GLN A 337 11.34 1.62 -31.67
N GLU A 338 11.26 0.45 -31.05
CA GLU A 338 12.34 -0.55 -31.00
C GLU A 338 13.65 -0.03 -30.37
N GLN A 339 13.57 0.98 -29.51
CA GLN A 339 14.72 1.41 -28.70
C GLN A 339 14.93 0.43 -27.53
N ILE A 340 13.83 -0.09 -26.96
CA ILE A 340 13.81 -1.22 -26.05
C ILE A 340 13.20 -2.40 -26.80
N LEU A 341 13.95 -3.51 -26.87
CA LEU A 341 13.57 -4.66 -27.68
C LEU A 341 12.69 -5.63 -26.89
N ILE A 342 11.39 -5.55 -27.09
CA ILE A 342 10.39 -6.48 -26.58
C ILE A 342 9.69 -7.14 -27.76
N GLU A 343 9.66 -8.46 -27.82
CA GLU A 343 8.92 -9.23 -28.82
C GLU A 343 7.55 -9.64 -28.25
N THR A 344 6.50 -9.49 -29.04
CA THR A 344 5.12 -9.87 -28.66
C THR A 344 4.58 -10.99 -29.54
N GLU A 345 5.43 -11.56 -30.41
CA GLU A 345 5.15 -12.70 -31.28
C GLU A 345 6.44 -13.49 -31.55
N GLY A 346 6.28 -14.72 -32.05
CA GLY A 346 7.40 -15.58 -32.40
C GLY A 346 7.91 -16.41 -31.23
N GLU A 347 9.06 -17.03 -31.44
CA GLU A 347 9.66 -17.98 -30.48
C GLU A 347 11.17 -17.73 -30.36
N ARG A 348 11.73 -17.80 -29.16
CA ARG A 348 13.17 -17.60 -28.85
C ARG A 348 13.64 -18.56 -27.77
N VAL A 349 14.79 -19.18 -27.96
CA VAL A 349 15.44 -20.00 -26.93
C VAL A 349 16.11 -19.10 -25.89
N GLY A 350 15.84 -19.36 -24.61
CA GLY A 350 16.45 -18.65 -23.50
C GLY A 350 16.01 -17.18 -23.34
N GLN A 351 14.95 -16.75 -24.01
CA GLN A 351 14.41 -15.39 -23.90
C GLN A 351 12.95 -15.42 -23.47
N ILE A 352 12.56 -14.53 -22.55
CA ILE A 352 11.20 -14.46 -22.03
C ILE A 352 10.81 -13.01 -21.71
N ASN A 353 9.52 -12.72 -21.78
CA ASN A 353 8.93 -11.46 -21.31
C ASN A 353 8.55 -11.60 -19.84
N ALA A 354 9.29 -10.92 -18.96
CA ALA A 354 8.92 -10.67 -17.57
C ALA A 354 8.16 -9.36 -17.45
N LEU A 355 7.59 -9.09 -16.28
CA LEU A 355 6.82 -7.88 -16.01
C LEU A 355 7.36 -7.16 -14.76
N SER A 356 7.60 -5.88 -14.91
CA SER A 356 8.08 -4.99 -13.85
C SER A 356 7.06 -3.91 -13.52
N VAL A 357 7.09 -3.39 -12.30
CA VAL A 357 6.41 -2.15 -11.90
C VAL A 357 7.46 -1.08 -11.71
N ILE A 358 7.21 0.08 -12.26
CA ILE A 358 8.09 1.23 -12.17
C ILE A 358 7.43 2.31 -11.31
N GLU A 359 8.14 2.71 -10.28
CA GLU A 359 7.78 3.81 -9.40
C GLU A 359 8.86 4.88 -9.45
N PHE A 360 8.47 6.11 -9.76
CA PHE A 360 9.37 7.24 -9.71
C PHE A 360 9.12 8.08 -8.47
N PRO A 361 10.13 8.40 -7.67
CA PRO A 361 9.98 9.29 -6.52
C PRO A 361 9.35 10.64 -6.94
N GLY A 362 8.26 11.02 -6.27
CA GLY A 362 7.51 12.25 -6.58
C GLY A 362 6.51 12.12 -7.73
N HIS A 363 6.41 10.96 -8.38
CA HIS A 363 5.34 10.67 -9.34
C HIS A 363 4.18 9.95 -8.63
N PRO A 364 2.93 10.36 -8.84
CA PRO A 364 1.79 9.86 -8.07
C PRO A 364 1.32 8.45 -8.48
N ARG A 365 1.80 7.93 -9.60
CA ARG A 365 1.29 6.70 -10.20
C ARG A 365 2.42 5.76 -10.60
N ALA A 366 2.34 4.52 -10.12
CA ALA A 366 3.13 3.42 -10.65
C ALA A 366 2.55 2.94 -12.00
N PHE A 367 3.40 2.39 -12.86
CA PHE A 367 2.96 1.76 -14.11
C PHE A 367 3.78 0.51 -14.42
N GLY A 368 3.21 -0.36 -15.24
CA GLY A 368 3.85 -1.61 -15.62
C GLY A 368 4.63 -1.51 -16.91
N GLU A 369 5.71 -2.28 -17.00
CA GLU A 369 6.55 -2.40 -18.18
C GLU A 369 6.95 -3.85 -18.39
N PRO A 370 6.90 -4.39 -19.64
CA PRO A 370 7.53 -5.65 -19.96
C PRO A 370 9.05 -5.51 -19.94
N SER A 371 9.72 -6.49 -19.36
CA SER A 371 11.17 -6.59 -19.29
C SER A 371 11.63 -7.87 -19.99
N ARG A 372 12.62 -7.78 -20.86
CA ARG A 372 13.18 -8.94 -21.54
C ARG A 372 14.27 -9.56 -20.69
N ILE A 373 14.06 -10.81 -20.28
CA ILE A 373 15.07 -11.63 -19.61
C ILE A 373 15.68 -12.58 -20.64
N SER A 374 16.99 -12.68 -20.65
CA SER A 374 17.71 -13.66 -21.45
C SER A 374 18.59 -14.56 -20.59
N CYS A 375 18.68 -15.83 -21.00
CA CYS A 375 19.54 -16.83 -20.43
C CYS A 375 20.39 -17.47 -21.53
N VAL A 376 21.70 -17.47 -21.34
CA VAL A 376 22.65 -18.13 -22.23
C VAL A 376 23.34 -19.26 -21.47
N VAL A 377 23.34 -20.45 -22.06
CA VAL A 377 23.95 -21.66 -21.49
C VAL A 377 25.13 -22.11 -22.36
N HIS A 378 26.22 -22.43 -21.72
CA HIS A 378 27.42 -23.00 -22.38
C HIS A 378 28.00 -24.14 -21.56
N ILE A 379 28.84 -24.97 -22.18
CA ILE A 379 29.54 -26.04 -21.46
C ILE A 379 30.44 -25.41 -20.39
N GLY A 380 30.31 -25.85 -19.14
CA GLY A 380 30.98 -25.26 -18.00
C GLY A 380 30.91 -26.17 -16.77
N ASP A 381 31.14 -25.61 -15.61
CA ASP A 381 31.28 -26.30 -14.33
C ASP A 381 30.08 -26.15 -13.39
N GLY A 382 28.91 -25.80 -13.93
CA GLY A 382 27.66 -25.64 -13.16
C GLY A 382 27.51 -24.29 -12.49
N GLU A 383 28.29 -23.28 -12.86
CA GLU A 383 28.14 -21.93 -12.34
C GLU A 383 26.91 -21.22 -12.96
N PHE A 384 26.02 -20.74 -12.11
CA PHE A 384 24.94 -19.84 -12.50
C PHE A 384 25.35 -18.40 -12.21
N THR A 385 25.48 -17.62 -13.25
CA THR A 385 25.86 -16.21 -13.17
C THR A 385 24.63 -15.33 -13.32
N ASP A 386 24.30 -14.63 -12.27
CA ASP A 386 23.38 -13.49 -12.30
C ASP A 386 24.18 -12.23 -12.64
N ILE A 387 23.91 -11.66 -13.82
CA ILE A 387 24.65 -10.50 -14.31
C ILE A 387 24.28 -9.26 -13.51
N GLU A 388 23.02 -9.10 -13.12
CA GLU A 388 22.56 -7.95 -12.33
C GLU A 388 23.30 -7.88 -11.00
N ARG A 389 23.46 -9.01 -10.31
CA ARG A 389 24.22 -9.07 -9.06
C ARG A 389 25.72 -8.80 -9.27
N LYS A 390 26.32 -9.35 -10.33
CA LYS A 390 27.75 -9.09 -10.63
C LYS A 390 28.02 -7.63 -11.01
N ALA A 391 27.03 -6.97 -11.61
CA ALA A 391 27.07 -5.56 -11.98
C ALA A 391 26.66 -4.60 -10.85
N GLU A 392 26.35 -5.15 -9.63
CA GLU A 392 25.84 -4.38 -8.49
C GLU A 392 24.50 -3.66 -8.76
N LEU A 393 23.71 -4.20 -9.70
CA LEU A 393 22.35 -3.75 -10.03
C LEU A 393 21.26 -4.64 -9.40
N GLY A 394 21.61 -5.82 -8.89
CA GLY A 394 20.69 -6.75 -8.23
C GLY A 394 20.66 -6.57 -6.73
N GLY A 395 19.48 -6.28 -6.17
CA GLY A 395 19.25 -6.20 -4.73
C GLY A 395 19.30 -7.57 -4.02
N ASN A 396 19.23 -7.53 -2.68
CA ASN A 396 19.31 -8.75 -1.86
C ASN A 396 18.11 -9.68 -2.04
N ILE A 397 16.92 -9.14 -2.30
CA ILE A 397 15.69 -9.93 -2.50
C ILE A 397 15.78 -10.66 -3.84
N HIS A 398 16.22 -9.97 -4.90
CA HIS A 398 16.48 -10.57 -6.20
C HIS A 398 17.51 -11.72 -6.11
N ALA A 399 18.65 -11.50 -5.43
CA ALA A 399 19.66 -12.53 -5.22
C ALA A 399 19.12 -13.76 -4.47
N LYS A 400 18.24 -13.56 -3.50
CA LYS A 400 17.55 -14.64 -2.79
C LYS A 400 16.63 -15.44 -3.74
N GLY A 401 15.86 -14.77 -4.59
CA GLY A 401 15.01 -15.39 -5.61
C GLY A 401 15.81 -16.29 -6.56
N MET A 402 16.94 -15.79 -7.06
CA MET A 402 17.89 -16.57 -7.89
C MET A 402 18.38 -17.85 -7.20
N MET A 403 18.76 -17.76 -5.92
CA MET A 403 19.23 -18.94 -5.16
C MET A 403 18.10 -19.96 -4.95
N ILE A 404 16.89 -19.52 -4.72
CA ILE A 404 15.71 -20.38 -4.54
C ILE A 404 15.39 -21.15 -5.83
N MET A 405 15.32 -20.43 -6.98
CA MET A 405 15.03 -21.11 -8.25
C MET A 405 16.12 -22.11 -8.67
N GLN A 406 17.38 -21.81 -8.39
CA GLN A 406 18.49 -22.75 -8.62
C GLN A 406 18.35 -24.01 -7.75
N ALA A 407 17.99 -23.84 -6.47
CA ALA A 407 17.77 -24.96 -5.56
C ALA A 407 16.63 -25.87 -6.04
N PHE A 408 15.52 -25.29 -6.52
CA PHE A 408 14.41 -26.03 -7.12
C PHE A 408 14.89 -26.83 -8.34
N LEU A 409 15.53 -26.21 -9.31
CA LEU A 409 15.97 -26.87 -10.54
C LEU A 409 16.95 -28.01 -10.26
N MET A 410 17.91 -27.80 -9.37
CA MET A 410 18.89 -28.84 -8.99
C MET A 410 18.22 -29.99 -8.29
N SER A 411 17.21 -29.76 -7.46
CA SER A 411 16.42 -30.81 -6.80
C SER A 411 15.64 -31.66 -7.81
N GLU A 412 14.97 -31.01 -8.77
CA GLU A 412 14.16 -31.66 -9.79
C GLU A 412 14.99 -32.50 -10.76
N LEU A 413 16.15 -31.99 -11.18
CA LEU A 413 17.05 -32.74 -12.10
C LEU A 413 17.72 -33.95 -11.45
N GLN A 414 17.73 -34.08 -10.12
CA GLN A 414 18.28 -35.19 -9.34
C GLN A 414 19.68 -35.62 -9.82
N LEU A 415 20.55 -34.66 -10.09
CA LEU A 415 21.86 -34.91 -10.65
C LEU A 415 22.80 -35.58 -9.60
N GLU A 416 23.40 -36.71 -9.97
CA GLU A 416 24.46 -37.34 -9.17
C GLU A 416 25.80 -36.59 -9.24
N GLN A 417 25.97 -35.72 -10.25
CA GLN A 417 27.18 -34.95 -10.52
C GLN A 417 26.84 -33.49 -10.76
N GLN A 418 27.86 -32.63 -10.71
CA GLN A 418 27.74 -31.25 -11.03
C GLN A 418 27.23 -31.04 -12.47
N LEU A 419 26.35 -30.06 -12.68
CA LEU A 419 25.82 -29.73 -13.99
C LEU A 419 26.96 -29.36 -14.97
N PRO A 420 27.07 -30.00 -16.16
CA PRO A 420 28.14 -29.72 -17.12
C PRO A 420 27.88 -28.45 -17.95
N PHE A 421 26.98 -27.58 -17.50
CA PHE A 421 26.63 -26.32 -18.11
C PHE A 421 26.76 -25.17 -17.12
N SER A 422 27.30 -24.07 -17.57
CA SER A 422 27.22 -22.80 -16.89
C SER A 422 26.17 -21.91 -17.59
N ALA A 423 25.42 -21.16 -16.83
CA ALA A 423 24.38 -20.28 -17.33
C ALA A 423 24.61 -18.85 -16.87
N SER A 424 24.26 -17.89 -17.73
CA SER A 424 24.18 -16.47 -17.37
C SER A 424 22.79 -15.93 -17.67
N LEU A 425 22.21 -15.25 -16.68
CA LEU A 425 20.92 -14.56 -16.79
C LEU A 425 21.12 -13.05 -16.71
N THR A 426 20.31 -12.31 -17.44
CA THR A 426 20.29 -10.84 -17.41
C THR A 426 18.92 -10.29 -17.78
N PHE A 427 18.60 -9.13 -17.21
CA PHE A 427 17.53 -8.25 -17.66
C PHE A 427 18.10 -7.37 -18.78
N GLU A 428 17.74 -7.67 -20.00
CA GLU A 428 18.25 -6.94 -21.15
C GLU A 428 17.77 -5.49 -21.15
N GLN A 429 18.68 -4.57 -21.42
CA GLN A 429 18.42 -3.13 -21.50
C GLN A 429 17.81 -2.54 -20.19
N SER A 430 18.03 -3.19 -19.05
CA SER A 430 17.75 -2.63 -17.73
C SER A 430 19.05 -2.06 -17.13
N TYR A 431 19.03 -0.80 -16.74
CA TYR A 431 20.20 -0.09 -16.20
C TYR A 431 19.93 0.50 -14.81
N SER A 432 18.74 0.27 -14.28
CA SER A 432 18.34 0.60 -12.92
C SER A 432 18.49 -0.60 -12.00
N GLU A 433 18.50 -0.35 -10.70
CA GLU A 433 18.50 -1.42 -9.68
C GLU A 433 17.25 -2.29 -9.81
N VAL A 434 17.45 -3.61 -9.88
CA VAL A 434 16.40 -4.63 -9.86
C VAL A 434 16.38 -5.22 -8.44
N ASP A 435 15.34 -4.90 -7.67
CA ASP A 435 15.12 -5.54 -6.38
C ASP A 435 13.74 -6.16 -6.33
N GLY A 436 13.67 -7.38 -5.81
CA GLY A 436 12.47 -8.20 -5.76
C GLY A 436 12.67 -9.58 -6.37
N ASP A 437 11.87 -10.53 -5.94
CA ASP A 437 11.86 -11.91 -6.42
C ASP A 437 10.74 -12.20 -7.42
N SER A 438 9.99 -11.17 -7.82
CA SER A 438 8.78 -11.30 -8.65
C SER A 438 9.04 -11.75 -10.09
N ALA A 439 10.30 -11.76 -10.54
CA ALA A 439 10.72 -12.26 -11.85
C ALA A 439 11.26 -13.69 -11.80
N SER A 440 11.39 -14.32 -10.62
CA SER A 440 12.05 -15.62 -10.48
C SER A 440 11.35 -16.75 -11.25
N MET A 441 10.01 -16.69 -11.45
CA MET A 441 9.32 -17.60 -12.36
C MET A 441 9.76 -17.42 -13.82
N ALA A 442 9.92 -16.17 -14.27
CA ALA A 442 10.36 -15.86 -15.63
C ALA A 442 11.82 -16.31 -15.84
N GLU A 443 12.70 -16.00 -14.89
CA GLU A 443 14.10 -16.40 -14.90
C GLU A 443 14.27 -17.93 -14.96
N LEU A 444 13.50 -18.65 -14.16
CA LEU A 444 13.49 -20.11 -14.16
C LEU A 444 13.01 -20.67 -15.50
N CYS A 445 11.96 -20.13 -16.09
CA CYS A 445 11.47 -20.55 -17.40
C CYS A 445 12.49 -20.26 -18.52
N ALA A 446 13.18 -19.12 -18.48
CA ALA A 446 14.25 -18.79 -19.41
C ALA A 446 15.43 -19.76 -19.28
N LEU A 447 15.82 -20.13 -18.06
CA LEU A 447 16.86 -21.09 -17.77
C LEU A 447 16.49 -22.50 -18.26
N ILE A 448 15.26 -22.96 -18.01
CA ILE A 448 14.75 -24.25 -18.50
C ILE A 448 14.76 -24.28 -20.04
N SER A 449 14.32 -23.19 -20.69
CA SER A 449 14.39 -23.06 -22.15
C SER A 449 15.83 -23.18 -22.66
N ALA A 450 16.76 -22.43 -22.09
CA ALA A 450 18.17 -22.47 -22.50
C ALA A 450 18.83 -23.84 -22.26
N LEU A 451 18.53 -24.52 -21.13
CA LEU A 451 19.01 -25.87 -20.82
C LEU A 451 18.42 -26.93 -21.75
N SER A 452 17.15 -26.84 -22.09
CA SER A 452 16.46 -27.79 -22.98
C SER A 452 16.66 -27.48 -24.46
N ASP A 453 17.08 -26.27 -24.84
CA ASP A 453 17.12 -25.75 -26.20
C ASP A 453 15.75 -25.68 -26.88
N VAL A 454 14.70 -25.50 -26.07
CA VAL A 454 13.32 -25.38 -26.52
C VAL A 454 12.92 -23.91 -26.50
N PRO A 455 12.40 -23.37 -27.61
CA PRO A 455 12.09 -21.94 -27.68
C PRO A 455 10.84 -21.57 -26.84
N VAL A 456 10.90 -20.38 -26.24
CA VAL A 456 9.79 -19.77 -25.49
C VAL A 456 8.90 -18.97 -26.45
N ASN A 457 7.58 -19.11 -26.30
CA ASN A 457 6.60 -18.30 -27.00
C ASN A 457 6.65 -16.85 -26.52
N GLN A 458 7.04 -15.92 -27.39
CA GLN A 458 7.20 -14.50 -27.07
C GLN A 458 5.87 -13.73 -27.01
N SER A 459 4.75 -14.34 -27.39
CA SER A 459 3.42 -13.74 -27.24
C SER A 459 2.93 -13.73 -25.78
N ILE A 460 3.60 -14.48 -24.89
CA ILE A 460 3.20 -14.64 -23.49
C ILE A 460 4.23 -14.03 -22.57
N ALA A 461 3.77 -13.17 -21.67
CA ALA A 461 4.58 -12.69 -20.54
C ALA A 461 4.24 -13.48 -19.27
N ILE A 462 5.16 -13.48 -18.31
CA ILE A 462 4.97 -14.18 -17.04
C ILE A 462 5.49 -13.32 -15.88
N THR A 463 4.76 -13.33 -14.77
CA THR A 463 5.21 -12.76 -13.50
C THR A 463 4.85 -13.68 -12.35
N GLY A 464 5.64 -13.67 -11.32
CA GLY A 464 5.46 -14.49 -10.13
C GLY A 464 6.78 -14.80 -9.45
N SER A 465 6.74 -15.03 -8.14
CA SER A 465 7.84 -15.61 -7.39
C SER A 465 7.68 -17.13 -7.31
N VAL A 466 8.78 -17.85 -7.14
CA VAL A 466 8.79 -19.30 -7.01
C VAL A 466 9.47 -19.70 -5.70
N ASP A 467 8.91 -20.69 -5.00
CA ASP A 467 9.55 -21.30 -3.84
C ASP A 467 10.49 -22.46 -4.23
N GLN A 468 11.18 -23.05 -3.24
CA GLN A 468 12.10 -24.17 -3.46
C GLN A 468 11.42 -25.47 -3.95
N PHE A 469 10.08 -25.50 -3.96
CA PHE A 469 9.28 -26.64 -4.42
C PHE A 469 8.60 -26.38 -5.77
N GLY A 470 8.85 -25.21 -6.39
CA GLY A 470 8.28 -24.84 -7.67
C GLY A 470 6.92 -24.13 -7.58
N ARG A 471 6.38 -23.91 -6.37
CA ARG A 471 5.07 -23.28 -6.21
C ARG A 471 5.13 -21.82 -6.56
N ALA A 472 4.13 -21.37 -7.31
CA ALA A 472 3.96 -19.98 -7.64
C ALA A 472 3.48 -19.17 -6.43
N GLN A 473 4.18 -18.07 -6.12
CA GLN A 473 3.88 -17.17 -5.02
C GLN A 473 3.41 -15.81 -5.53
N PRO A 474 2.50 -15.13 -4.80
CA PRO A 474 1.93 -13.86 -5.22
C PRO A 474 2.97 -12.74 -5.24
N VAL A 475 2.74 -11.77 -6.12
CA VAL A 475 3.59 -10.60 -6.31
C VAL A 475 2.77 -9.32 -6.31
N GLY A 476 3.42 -8.18 -6.05
CA GLY A 476 2.78 -6.87 -6.05
C GLY A 476 2.67 -6.24 -7.44
N GLY A 477 1.84 -5.19 -7.56
CA GLY A 477 1.69 -4.36 -8.75
C GLY A 477 1.15 -5.10 -9.97
N LEU A 478 0.26 -6.06 -9.75
CA LEU A 478 -0.15 -6.99 -10.79
C LEU A 478 -1.02 -6.33 -11.86
N ASN A 479 -1.91 -5.42 -11.46
CA ASN A 479 -2.75 -4.68 -12.42
C ASN A 479 -1.87 -3.89 -13.38
N GLU A 480 -0.91 -3.14 -12.86
CA GLU A 480 0.05 -2.35 -13.63
C GLU A 480 0.88 -3.22 -14.57
N LYS A 481 1.40 -4.35 -14.06
CA LYS A 481 2.21 -5.31 -14.83
C LYS A 481 1.46 -5.86 -16.04
N ILE A 482 0.23 -6.33 -15.82
CA ILE A 482 -0.58 -6.91 -16.90
C ILE A 482 -0.98 -5.83 -17.91
N GLU A 483 -1.42 -4.66 -17.44
CA GLU A 483 -1.85 -3.54 -18.27
C GLU A 483 -0.71 -2.99 -19.12
N GLY A 484 0.52 -2.93 -18.57
CA GLY A 484 1.70 -2.50 -19.30
C GLY A 484 2.01 -3.37 -20.51
N PHE A 485 2.00 -4.70 -20.35
CA PHE A 485 2.20 -5.63 -21.48
C PHE A 485 1.03 -5.62 -22.47
N PHE A 486 -0.20 -5.59 -21.94
CA PHE A 486 -1.40 -5.49 -22.77
C PHE A 486 -1.38 -4.27 -23.69
N THR A 487 -1.00 -3.10 -23.16
CA THR A 487 -0.93 -1.86 -23.94
C THR A 487 0.05 -1.98 -25.11
N ILE A 488 1.23 -2.58 -24.91
CA ILE A 488 2.18 -2.83 -26.00
C ILE A 488 1.60 -3.78 -27.05
N CYS A 489 0.97 -4.89 -26.61
CA CYS A 489 0.32 -5.84 -27.50
C CYS A 489 -0.82 -5.19 -28.29
N GLN A 490 -1.65 -4.38 -27.64
CA GLN A 490 -2.77 -3.68 -28.26
C GLN A 490 -2.31 -2.69 -29.34
N GLN A 491 -1.27 -1.93 -29.09
CA GLN A 491 -0.72 -0.96 -30.04
C GLN A 491 -0.02 -1.61 -31.25
N ARG A 492 0.49 -2.84 -31.07
CA ARG A 492 1.09 -3.62 -32.17
C ARG A 492 0.06 -4.44 -32.94
N GLU A 493 -1.10 -4.69 -32.44
CA GLU A 493 -2.19 -5.55 -32.92
C GLU A 493 -2.32 -6.83 -32.09
N LEU A 494 -3.52 -7.04 -31.54
CA LEU A 494 -3.86 -8.25 -30.81
C LEU A 494 -4.18 -9.39 -31.80
N THR A 495 -3.40 -10.47 -31.73
CA THR A 495 -3.55 -11.65 -32.61
C THR A 495 -4.39 -12.77 -31.98
N GLY A 496 -4.83 -12.62 -30.72
CA GLY A 496 -5.49 -13.66 -29.93
C GLY A 496 -4.55 -14.70 -29.32
N LYS A 497 -3.24 -14.53 -29.50
CA LYS A 497 -2.20 -15.41 -28.92
C LYS A 497 -1.51 -14.80 -27.72
N GLN A 498 -1.62 -13.47 -27.59
CA GLN A 498 -0.98 -12.74 -26.48
C GLN A 498 -1.68 -12.98 -25.16
N GLY A 499 -0.90 -12.97 -24.10
CA GLY A 499 -1.43 -13.08 -22.76
C GLY A 499 -0.38 -13.04 -21.66
N VAL A 500 -0.84 -13.24 -20.44
CA VAL A 500 0.01 -13.18 -19.25
C VAL A 500 -0.27 -14.38 -18.34
N ILE A 501 0.81 -14.97 -17.79
CA ILE A 501 0.73 -16.01 -16.77
C ILE A 501 1.00 -15.36 -15.41
N ILE A 502 0.12 -15.65 -14.45
CA ILE A 502 0.18 -15.12 -13.08
C ILE A 502 0.01 -16.25 -12.05
N PRO A 503 0.47 -16.05 -10.80
CA PRO A 503 0.14 -16.96 -9.70
C PRO A 503 -1.38 -16.97 -9.41
N SER A 504 -1.96 -18.15 -9.16
CA SER A 504 -3.39 -18.28 -8.82
C SER A 504 -3.78 -17.46 -7.57
N SER A 505 -2.88 -17.37 -6.61
CA SER A 505 -3.09 -16.55 -5.39
C SER A 505 -3.23 -15.05 -5.67
N ASN A 506 -2.81 -14.57 -6.84
CA ASN A 506 -2.96 -13.17 -7.24
C ASN A 506 -4.30 -12.81 -7.87
N VAL A 507 -5.16 -13.78 -8.19
CA VAL A 507 -6.47 -13.49 -8.81
C VAL A 507 -7.29 -12.54 -7.96
N ARG A 508 -7.25 -12.70 -6.65
CA ARG A 508 -7.93 -11.80 -5.70
C ARG A 508 -7.43 -10.35 -5.67
N HIS A 509 -6.31 -10.06 -6.32
CA HIS A 509 -5.74 -8.69 -6.37
C HIS A 509 -6.12 -7.94 -7.66
N LEU A 510 -6.86 -8.58 -8.57
CA LEU A 510 -7.14 -8.03 -9.89
C LEU A 510 -8.31 -7.04 -9.86
N SER A 511 -8.10 -5.91 -10.51
CA SER A 511 -9.12 -4.95 -10.90
C SER A 511 -8.64 -4.25 -12.17
N LEU A 512 -8.80 -4.93 -13.32
CA LEU A 512 -8.19 -4.51 -14.58
C LEU A 512 -9.04 -3.49 -15.33
N GLN A 513 -8.38 -2.73 -16.20
CA GLN A 513 -9.02 -1.66 -16.99
C GLN A 513 -10.02 -2.21 -18.01
N PRO A 514 -11.07 -1.44 -18.38
CA PRO A 514 -12.14 -1.90 -19.25
C PRO A 514 -11.71 -2.40 -20.64
N ALA A 515 -10.71 -1.77 -21.25
CA ALA A 515 -10.21 -2.17 -22.56
C ALA A 515 -9.58 -3.58 -22.55
N LEU A 516 -8.91 -3.95 -21.46
CA LEU A 516 -8.33 -5.27 -21.27
C LEU A 516 -9.43 -6.31 -21.01
N LEU A 517 -10.43 -5.97 -20.19
CA LEU A 517 -11.58 -6.85 -19.93
C LEU A 517 -12.31 -7.19 -21.22
N GLN A 518 -12.55 -6.19 -22.07
CA GLN A 518 -13.16 -6.40 -23.39
C GLN A 518 -12.30 -7.31 -24.28
N ALA A 519 -10.98 -7.12 -24.30
CA ALA A 519 -10.09 -7.95 -25.09
C ALA A 519 -10.07 -9.41 -24.60
N VAL A 520 -10.22 -9.64 -23.29
CA VAL A 520 -10.33 -11.00 -22.72
C VAL A 520 -11.69 -11.62 -23.07
N GLU A 521 -12.78 -10.88 -22.98
CA GLU A 521 -14.12 -11.34 -23.37
C GLU A 521 -14.20 -11.70 -24.87
N GLU A 522 -13.53 -10.91 -25.71
CA GLU A 522 -13.42 -11.16 -27.17
C GLU A 522 -12.36 -12.21 -27.53
N GLU A 523 -11.75 -12.89 -26.55
CA GLU A 523 -10.68 -13.88 -26.73
C GLU A 523 -9.44 -13.36 -27.50
N LYS A 524 -9.20 -12.05 -27.49
CA LYS A 524 -8.04 -11.40 -28.12
C LYS A 524 -6.81 -11.36 -27.23
N PHE A 525 -7.01 -11.47 -25.92
CA PHE A 525 -5.97 -11.52 -24.91
C PHE A 525 -6.32 -12.55 -23.84
N THR A 526 -5.34 -13.24 -23.25
CA THR A 526 -5.63 -14.30 -22.28
C THR A 526 -4.82 -14.12 -21.01
N ILE A 527 -5.43 -14.36 -19.86
CA ILE A 527 -4.72 -14.44 -18.57
C ILE A 527 -4.86 -15.85 -18.03
N TRP A 528 -3.73 -16.47 -17.70
CA TRP A 528 -3.68 -17.80 -17.10
C TRP A 528 -3.20 -17.70 -15.65
N ALA A 529 -3.89 -18.38 -14.76
CA ALA A 529 -3.49 -18.56 -13.38
C ALA A 529 -2.87 -19.95 -13.18
N VAL A 530 -1.72 -19.99 -12.50
CA VAL A 530 -0.97 -21.22 -12.24
C VAL A 530 -0.63 -21.34 -10.76
N ASP A 531 -0.61 -22.58 -10.25
CA ASP A 531 -0.23 -22.89 -8.87
C ASP A 531 1.25 -23.27 -8.76
N ASP A 532 1.84 -23.73 -9.87
CA ASP A 532 3.22 -24.21 -9.94
C ASP A 532 3.89 -23.73 -11.23
N VAL A 533 5.22 -23.53 -11.19
CA VAL A 533 5.97 -23.12 -12.37
C VAL A 533 5.90 -24.15 -13.49
N THR A 534 5.79 -25.45 -13.15
CA THR A 534 5.66 -26.52 -14.13
C THR A 534 4.36 -26.46 -14.92
N ASP A 535 3.30 -25.83 -14.37
CA ASP A 535 2.05 -25.56 -15.08
C ASP A 535 2.21 -24.44 -16.14
N ALA A 536 3.18 -23.52 -15.96
CA ALA A 536 3.45 -22.47 -16.95
C ALA A 536 4.22 -22.99 -18.18
N LEU A 537 5.03 -24.03 -18.04
CA LEU A 537 5.92 -24.52 -19.08
C LEU A 537 5.18 -24.99 -20.37
N PRO A 538 4.06 -25.72 -20.31
CA PRO A 538 3.31 -26.07 -21.53
C PRO A 538 2.80 -24.87 -22.31
N LEU A 539 2.45 -23.78 -21.66
CA LEU A 539 2.01 -22.55 -22.30
C LEU A 539 3.16 -21.82 -22.99
N LEU A 540 4.33 -21.82 -22.35
CA LEU A 540 5.52 -21.09 -22.81
C LEU A 540 6.36 -21.90 -23.80
N LEU A 541 6.56 -23.21 -23.54
CA LEU A 541 7.49 -24.08 -24.25
C LEU A 541 6.81 -25.18 -25.08
N ASN A 542 5.48 -25.27 -24.99
CA ASN A 542 4.67 -26.30 -25.66
C ASN A 542 5.08 -27.76 -25.31
N LEU A 543 5.74 -27.96 -24.19
CA LEU A 543 6.17 -29.25 -23.66
C LEU A 543 5.87 -29.33 -22.15
N LEU A 544 5.53 -30.53 -21.69
CA LEU A 544 5.37 -30.79 -20.24
C LEU A 544 6.75 -30.88 -19.57
N TRP A 545 6.77 -30.54 -18.27
CA TRP A 545 7.97 -30.73 -17.44
C TRP A 545 8.34 -32.21 -17.33
N ASP A 546 7.38 -33.04 -16.94
CA ASP A 546 7.51 -34.50 -16.80
C ASP A 546 6.24 -35.19 -17.34
N GLY A 547 6.29 -36.50 -17.52
CA GLY A 547 5.16 -37.33 -17.96
C GLY A 547 5.58 -38.60 -18.68
N GLU A 548 4.66 -39.56 -18.75
CA GLU A 548 4.88 -40.83 -19.45
C GLU A 548 4.38 -40.76 -20.91
N GLY A 549 5.14 -41.36 -21.81
CA GLY A 549 4.70 -41.64 -23.18
C GLY A 549 4.92 -40.52 -24.19
N GLN A 550 5.53 -39.40 -23.83
CA GLN A 550 5.92 -38.32 -24.74
C GLN A 550 7.24 -37.67 -24.29
N THR A 551 7.91 -36.98 -25.19
CA THR A 551 9.13 -36.20 -24.87
C THR A 551 8.78 -35.07 -23.89
N THR A 552 9.52 -34.98 -22.78
CA THR A 552 9.36 -33.95 -21.75
C THR A 552 10.58 -33.05 -21.68
N LEU A 553 10.44 -31.88 -21.04
CA LEU A 553 11.53 -30.93 -20.83
C LEU A 553 12.63 -31.58 -19.98
N MET A 554 12.27 -32.29 -18.91
CA MET A 554 13.20 -32.98 -18.05
C MET A 554 14.05 -34.03 -18.84
N GLN A 555 13.41 -34.84 -19.68
CA GLN A 555 14.12 -35.78 -20.54
C GLN A 555 15.07 -35.11 -21.51
N THR A 556 14.61 -34.02 -22.15
CA THR A 556 15.42 -33.24 -23.08
C THR A 556 16.66 -32.64 -22.39
N ILE A 557 16.51 -32.10 -21.19
CA ILE A 557 17.63 -31.56 -20.40
C ILE A 557 18.60 -32.70 -20.00
N GLN A 558 18.09 -33.85 -19.51
CA GLN A 558 18.92 -35.01 -19.13
C GLN A 558 19.71 -35.55 -20.32
N GLU A 559 19.09 -35.64 -21.50
CA GLU A 559 19.79 -36.07 -22.73
C GLU A 559 20.92 -35.11 -23.10
N ARG A 560 20.70 -33.81 -23.01
CA ARG A 560 21.75 -32.79 -23.26
C ARG A 560 22.87 -32.86 -22.23
N ILE A 561 22.56 -33.08 -20.96
CA ILE A 561 23.57 -33.31 -19.90
C ILE A 561 24.41 -34.52 -20.23
N ALA A 562 23.79 -35.63 -20.59
CA ALA A 562 24.49 -36.86 -20.94
C ALA A 562 25.44 -36.69 -22.16
N GLN A 563 24.98 -35.96 -23.18
CA GLN A 563 25.81 -35.63 -24.36
C GLN A 563 27.00 -34.74 -24.00
N ALA A 564 26.81 -33.69 -23.17
CA ALA A 564 27.88 -32.80 -22.73
C ALA A 564 28.95 -33.56 -21.92
N THR A 565 28.53 -34.41 -21.00
CA THR A 565 29.45 -35.23 -20.17
C THR A 565 30.28 -36.20 -21.02
N GLN A 566 29.68 -36.79 -22.07
CA GLN A 566 30.42 -37.64 -23.00
C GLN A 566 31.48 -36.87 -23.81
N GLN A 567 31.19 -35.65 -24.20
CA GLN A 567 32.14 -34.76 -24.90
C GLN A 567 33.31 -34.37 -24.01
N GLU A 568 33.10 -34.04 -22.75
CA GLU A 568 34.17 -33.77 -21.77
C GLU A 568 35.07 -34.99 -21.55
N GLY A 569 34.51 -36.18 -21.45
CA GLY A 569 35.27 -37.40 -21.33
C GLY A 569 36.22 -37.65 -22.51
N ARG A 570 35.79 -37.25 -23.74
CA ARG A 570 36.61 -37.33 -24.95
C ARG A 570 37.76 -36.32 -24.99
N HIS A 571 37.63 -35.18 -24.34
CA HIS A 571 38.67 -34.13 -24.31
C HIS A 571 39.71 -34.34 -23.20
N ARG A 572 39.50 -35.21 -22.24
CA ARG A 572 40.43 -35.48 -21.12
C ARG A 572 41.68 -36.27 -21.49
N PHE A 573 41.74 -36.93 -22.67
CA PHE A 573 42.95 -37.59 -23.09
C PHE A 573 43.94 -36.65 -23.82
N PRO A 574 45.24 -36.65 -23.43
CA PRO A 574 46.27 -35.86 -24.13
C PRO A 574 46.35 -36.27 -25.60
N TRP A 575 46.68 -35.32 -26.45
CA TRP A 575 46.66 -35.44 -27.93
C TRP A 575 47.23 -36.75 -28.49
N PRO A 576 48.31 -37.36 -27.97
CA PRO A 576 48.81 -38.64 -28.51
C PRO A 576 47.94 -39.87 -28.14
N LEU A 577 46.99 -39.73 -27.21
CA LEU A 577 46.14 -40.86 -26.76
C LEU A 577 44.66 -40.70 -27.20
N ARG A 578 44.32 -39.69 -28.00
CA ARG A 578 42.94 -39.48 -28.50
C ARG A 578 42.41 -40.62 -29.37
N TRP A 579 43.26 -41.41 -29.98
CA TRP A 579 42.86 -42.59 -30.76
C TRP A 579 42.31 -43.77 -29.85
N LEU A 580 42.62 -43.76 -28.58
CA LEU A 580 42.08 -44.75 -27.63
C LEU A 580 40.61 -44.53 -27.28
N ASN A 581 40.05 -43.36 -27.51
CA ASN A 581 38.64 -43.04 -27.26
C ASN A 581 37.66 -43.89 -28.11
N GLY A 582 38.13 -44.57 -29.14
CA GLY A 582 37.32 -45.48 -29.96
C GLY A 582 37.46 -46.97 -29.61
N ILE A 583 38.27 -47.30 -28.59
CA ILE A 583 38.64 -48.69 -28.28
C ILE A 583 38.17 -49.14 -26.90
N LEU A 584 37.84 -48.21 -26.00
CA LEU A 584 37.30 -48.55 -24.67
C LEU A 584 35.76 -48.59 -24.75
N PRO A 585 35.12 -49.71 -24.38
CA PRO A 585 33.66 -49.74 -24.23
C PRO A 585 33.25 -48.93 -23.02
N ASN A 586 32.07 -48.31 -23.09
CA ASN A 586 31.40 -47.52 -22.07
C ASN A 586 31.46 -48.12 -20.67
#